data_00cb1046a4097122d7fcd4ee1ede1b96
#
_entry.id   00cb1046a4097122d7fcd4ee1ede1b96
#
_cell.length_a   1.000
_cell.length_b   1.000
_cell.length_c   1.000
_cell.angle_alpha   90.00
_cell.angle_beta   90.00
_cell.angle_gamma   90.00
#
_symmetry.space_group_name_H-M   'P 1'
#
loop_
_entity.id
_entity.type
_entity.pdbx_description
1 polymer ?
#
loop_
_entity_poly.entity_id
_entity_poly.type
_entity_poly.pdbx_seq_one_letter_code
_entity_poly.pdbx_strand_id
1 'polypeptide(L)'
;HSTIGLVVTTDGSIGEIPREEYEEAEERVIKELKEINKPFSVLLNCSNPRSDASKHLAQELTEKYGVPVTPLNCLEMTESDIKELLSTILCQFPIKEVSVDLPKWVSGLEKGHWLKSAVFGSIREAAVGLKHMSELKNAADKIAACEYVSATAVVSMDMGCGTAKISVTLHAHLFYKILGEETGLEIEDESKLMPCMI
;
A
#
# COMPACT_ATOMS: atom_id res chain seq x y z
N HIS A 1 15.19 -22.20 7.28
CA HIS A 1 15.21 -20.86 6.66
C HIS A 1 13.81 -20.49 6.17
N SER A 2 12.97 -19.95 7.07
CA SER A 2 11.65 -19.42 6.71
C SER A 2 11.78 -18.03 6.08
N THR A 3 11.01 -17.75 5.03
CA THR A 3 10.96 -16.45 4.34
C THR A 3 10.05 -15.46 5.05
N ILE A 4 9.07 -15.98 5.82
CA ILE A 4 8.02 -15.21 6.51
C ILE A 4 7.94 -15.67 7.95
N GLY A 5 7.60 -14.77 8.87
CA GLY A 5 7.28 -15.05 10.26
C GLY A 5 5.79 -14.89 10.56
N LEU A 6 5.26 -15.75 11.40
CA LEU A 6 3.97 -15.56 12.05
C LEU A 6 4.17 -15.73 13.55
N VAL A 7 3.94 -14.66 14.31
CA VAL A 7 3.93 -14.72 15.77
C VAL A 7 2.50 -15.00 16.21
N VAL A 8 2.32 -16.02 17.02
CA VAL A 8 1.02 -16.33 17.61
C VAL A 8 1.08 -15.98 19.08
N THR A 9 0.20 -15.09 19.50
CA THR A 9 0.00 -14.69 20.90
C THR A 9 -1.46 -14.85 21.29
N THR A 10 -1.83 -14.54 22.51
CA THR A 10 -3.19 -14.69 23.03
C THR A 10 -3.61 -13.48 23.86
N ASP A 11 -4.90 -13.24 23.94
CA ASP A 11 -5.50 -12.26 24.87
C ASP A 11 -5.73 -12.82 26.29
N GLY A 12 -5.29 -14.06 26.56
CA GLY A 12 -5.51 -14.76 27.81
C GLY A 12 -6.85 -15.50 27.92
N SER A 13 -7.74 -15.41 26.92
CA SER A 13 -9.07 -16.03 26.96
C SER A 13 -9.09 -17.53 26.61
N ILE A 14 -7.99 -18.08 26.10
CA ILE A 14 -7.91 -19.46 25.57
C ILE A 14 -7.12 -20.40 26.49
N GLY A 15 -6.43 -19.88 27.48
CA GLY A 15 -5.62 -20.69 28.39
C GLY A 15 -5.86 -20.34 29.85
N GLU A 16 -5.17 -21.07 30.73
CA GLU A 16 -5.19 -20.81 32.18
C GLU A 16 -4.16 -19.75 32.60
N ILE A 17 -3.26 -19.37 31.68
CA ILE A 17 -2.18 -18.43 31.93
C ILE A 17 -2.65 -17.02 31.53
N PRO A 18 -2.59 -16.05 32.45
CA PRO A 18 -2.99 -14.67 32.15
C PRO A 18 -2.05 -13.99 31.17
N ARG A 19 -2.59 -12.99 30.45
CA ARG A 19 -1.84 -12.32 29.36
C ARG A 19 -0.51 -11.72 29.84
N GLU A 20 -0.47 -11.17 31.01
CA GLU A 20 0.70 -10.49 31.59
C GLU A 20 1.95 -11.39 31.63
N GLU A 21 1.74 -12.70 31.71
CA GLU A 21 2.84 -13.68 31.74
C GLU A 21 3.46 -13.95 30.34
N TYR A 22 2.74 -13.58 29.26
CA TYR A 22 3.26 -13.74 27.89
C TYR A 22 3.94 -12.49 27.35
N GLU A 23 3.66 -11.31 27.89
CA GLU A 23 4.06 -10.03 27.28
C GLU A 23 5.57 -9.91 27.09
N GLU A 24 6.36 -10.30 28.07
CA GLU A 24 7.82 -10.24 27.99
C GLU A 24 8.37 -11.17 26.87
N ALA A 25 7.82 -12.37 26.76
CA ALA A 25 8.23 -13.34 25.74
C ALA A 25 7.80 -12.87 24.33
N GLU A 26 6.60 -12.31 24.22
CA GLU A 26 6.05 -11.73 23.00
C GLU A 26 6.93 -10.58 22.49
N GLU A 27 7.25 -9.63 23.34
CA GLU A 27 8.11 -8.49 23.01
C GLU A 27 9.51 -8.92 22.56
N ARG A 28 10.08 -9.91 23.23
CA ARG A 28 11.40 -10.44 22.86
C ARG A 28 11.38 -11.05 21.48
N VAL A 29 10.41 -11.92 21.16
CA VAL A 29 10.29 -12.56 19.85
C VAL A 29 10.07 -11.55 18.74
N ILE A 30 9.20 -10.55 18.98
CA ILE A 30 8.94 -9.49 18.01
C ILE A 30 10.19 -8.65 17.76
N LYS A 31 10.94 -8.32 18.80
CA LYS A 31 12.22 -7.61 18.67
C LYS A 31 13.25 -8.40 17.85
N GLU A 32 13.41 -9.68 18.14
CA GLU A 32 14.32 -10.56 17.39
C GLU A 32 13.93 -10.63 15.90
N LEU A 33 12.63 -10.74 15.58
CA LEU A 33 12.15 -10.75 14.18
C LEU A 33 12.42 -9.43 13.46
N LYS A 34 12.27 -8.29 14.15
CA LYS A 34 12.61 -6.98 13.59
C LYS A 34 14.11 -6.82 13.35
N GLU A 35 14.96 -7.28 14.25
CA GLU A 35 16.41 -7.20 14.12
C GLU A 35 16.94 -7.99 12.91
N ILE A 36 16.31 -9.13 12.58
CA ILE A 36 16.66 -9.90 11.38
C ILE A 36 15.98 -9.41 10.10
N ASN A 37 15.22 -8.29 10.15
CA ASN A 37 14.49 -7.70 9.02
C ASN A 37 13.61 -8.71 8.27
N LYS A 38 12.97 -9.62 8.98
CA LYS A 38 12.08 -10.61 8.40
C LYS A 38 10.65 -10.05 8.35
N PRO A 39 9.94 -10.13 7.21
CA PRO A 39 8.53 -9.78 7.18
C PRO A 39 7.74 -10.75 8.05
N PHE A 40 6.92 -10.22 8.95
CA PHE A 40 6.07 -11.02 9.83
C PHE A 40 4.77 -10.29 10.18
N SER A 41 3.80 -11.04 10.66
CA SER A 41 2.55 -10.54 11.23
C SER A 41 2.31 -11.21 12.57
N VAL A 42 1.45 -10.62 13.38
CA VAL A 42 1.06 -11.17 14.67
C VAL A 42 -0.39 -11.65 14.59
N LEU A 43 -0.64 -12.88 15.04
CA LEU A 43 -1.97 -13.43 15.23
C LEU A 43 -2.29 -13.38 16.72
N LEU A 44 -3.34 -12.67 17.08
CA LEU A 44 -3.89 -12.64 18.44
C LEU A 44 -4.97 -13.72 18.56
N ASN A 45 -4.61 -14.87 19.14
CA ASN A 45 -5.56 -15.95 19.36
C ASN A 45 -6.49 -15.62 20.53
N CYS A 46 -7.77 -15.52 20.27
CA CYS A 46 -8.80 -15.14 21.24
C CYS A 46 -10.10 -15.92 21.02
N SER A 47 -10.85 -16.16 22.09
CA SER A 47 -12.12 -16.88 22.02
C SER A 47 -13.20 -16.13 21.27
N ASN A 48 -13.18 -14.79 21.28
CA ASN A 48 -14.13 -13.94 20.55
C ASN A 48 -13.43 -12.81 19.79
N PRO A 49 -12.93 -13.09 18.56
CA PRO A 49 -12.18 -12.10 17.77
C PRO A 49 -13.02 -10.89 17.31
N ARG A 50 -14.34 -10.98 17.36
CA ARG A 50 -15.26 -9.90 16.97
C ARG A 50 -15.62 -8.98 18.12
N SER A 51 -15.24 -9.29 19.36
CA SER A 51 -15.49 -8.43 20.52
C SER A 51 -14.73 -7.10 20.40
N ASP A 52 -15.28 -6.04 20.98
CA ASP A 52 -14.62 -4.74 21.01
C ASP A 52 -13.31 -4.78 21.81
N ALA A 53 -13.27 -5.61 22.87
CA ALA A 53 -12.06 -5.79 23.67
C ALA A 53 -10.92 -6.42 22.85
N SER A 54 -11.18 -7.51 22.09
CA SER A 54 -10.16 -8.16 21.27
C SER A 54 -9.69 -7.25 20.13
N LYS A 55 -10.59 -6.47 19.53
CA LYS A 55 -10.24 -5.49 18.49
C LYS A 55 -9.39 -4.35 19.05
N HIS A 56 -9.75 -3.82 20.21
CA HIS A 56 -9.01 -2.75 20.89
C HIS A 56 -7.60 -3.23 21.24
N LEU A 57 -7.47 -4.41 21.84
CA LEU A 57 -6.17 -5.00 22.14
C LEU A 57 -5.32 -5.22 20.87
N ALA A 58 -5.93 -5.73 19.79
CA ALA A 58 -5.22 -5.90 18.53
C ALA A 58 -4.73 -4.57 17.95
N GLN A 59 -5.51 -3.50 18.10
CA GLN A 59 -5.11 -2.17 17.67
C GLN A 59 -3.97 -1.61 18.53
N GLU A 60 -4.06 -1.70 19.85
CA GLU A 60 -2.99 -1.29 20.78
C GLU A 60 -1.67 -2.01 20.46
N LEU A 61 -1.73 -3.32 20.23
CA LEU A 61 -0.56 -4.10 19.86
C LEU A 61 -0.01 -3.73 18.48
N THR A 62 -0.90 -3.41 17.52
CA THR A 62 -0.49 -2.93 16.20
C THR A 62 0.28 -1.61 16.32
N GLU A 63 -0.21 -0.68 17.13
CA GLU A 63 0.47 0.60 17.38
C GLU A 63 1.79 0.40 18.13
N LYS A 64 1.81 -0.47 19.15
CA LYS A 64 3.01 -0.77 19.97
C LYS A 64 4.11 -1.44 19.14
N TYR A 65 3.75 -2.39 18.29
CA TYR A 65 4.72 -3.17 17.52
C TYR A 65 4.96 -2.64 16.11
N GLY A 66 4.10 -1.77 15.57
CA GLY A 66 4.21 -1.26 14.21
C GLY A 66 4.10 -2.35 13.12
N VAL A 67 3.42 -3.44 13.45
CA VAL A 67 3.11 -4.56 12.53
C VAL A 67 1.64 -4.97 12.71
N PRO A 68 0.98 -5.48 11.66
CA PRO A 68 -0.43 -5.86 11.77
C PRO A 68 -0.62 -6.99 12.79
N VAL A 69 -1.60 -6.79 13.67
CA VAL A 69 -2.07 -7.79 14.63
C VAL A 69 -3.50 -8.18 14.26
N THR A 70 -3.70 -9.44 13.91
CA THR A 70 -5.00 -9.96 13.47
C THR A 70 -5.64 -10.81 14.57
N PRO A 71 -6.79 -10.40 15.15
CA PRO A 71 -7.49 -11.21 16.12
C PRO A 71 -8.24 -12.34 15.41
N LEU A 72 -7.99 -13.59 15.81
CA LEU A 72 -8.63 -14.79 15.28
C LEU A 72 -8.86 -15.83 16.38
N ASN A 73 -9.86 -16.68 16.20
CA ASN A 73 -10.04 -17.89 16.97
C ASN A 73 -9.43 -19.07 16.20
N CYS A 74 -8.28 -19.57 16.64
CA CYS A 74 -7.58 -20.64 15.96
C CYS A 74 -8.36 -21.98 15.94
N LEU A 75 -9.30 -22.18 16.86
CA LEU A 75 -10.13 -23.39 16.89
C LEU A 75 -11.27 -23.35 15.85
N GLU A 76 -11.73 -22.15 15.50
CA GLU A 76 -12.86 -21.94 14.59
C GLU A 76 -12.43 -21.31 13.26
N MET A 77 -11.12 -21.32 12.97
CA MET A 77 -10.54 -20.70 11.78
C MET A 77 -11.08 -21.32 10.50
N THR A 78 -11.60 -20.48 9.62
CA THR A 78 -12.12 -20.87 8.31
C THR A 78 -11.06 -20.71 7.21
N GLU A 79 -11.33 -21.28 6.04
CA GLU A 79 -10.49 -21.07 4.85
C GLU A 79 -10.36 -19.58 4.47
N SER A 80 -11.43 -18.81 4.68
CA SER A 80 -11.43 -17.36 4.43
C SER A 80 -10.48 -16.63 5.37
N ASP A 81 -10.48 -16.99 6.66
CA ASP A 81 -9.61 -16.37 7.67
C ASP A 81 -8.14 -16.66 7.37
N ILE A 82 -7.85 -17.89 6.91
CA ILE A 82 -6.48 -18.27 6.50
C ILE A 82 -6.04 -17.44 5.28
N LYS A 83 -6.90 -17.26 4.29
CA LYS A 83 -6.59 -16.45 3.10
C LYS A 83 -6.34 -14.99 3.47
N GLU A 84 -7.16 -14.43 4.36
CA GLU A 84 -6.99 -13.05 4.83
C GLU A 84 -5.70 -12.88 5.62
N LEU A 85 -5.39 -13.82 6.53
CA LEU A 85 -4.14 -13.82 7.30
C LEU A 85 -2.92 -13.89 6.37
N LEU A 86 -2.91 -14.82 5.41
CA LEU A 86 -1.82 -14.94 4.44
C LEU A 86 -1.68 -13.68 3.59
N SER A 87 -2.79 -13.08 3.16
CA SER A 87 -2.79 -11.81 2.42
C SER A 87 -2.15 -10.70 3.24
N THR A 88 -2.51 -10.59 4.53
CA THR A 88 -1.94 -9.61 5.46
C THR A 88 -0.43 -9.79 5.63
N ILE A 89 0.02 -11.04 5.78
CA ILE A 89 1.46 -11.35 5.89
C ILE A 89 2.19 -11.00 4.60
N LEU A 90 1.62 -11.34 3.44
CA LEU A 90 2.21 -11.04 2.14
C LEU A 90 2.34 -9.52 1.90
N CYS A 91 1.40 -8.74 2.41
CA CYS A 91 1.46 -7.29 2.36
C CYS A 91 2.61 -6.66 3.20
N GLN A 92 3.23 -7.42 4.11
CA GLN A 92 4.41 -6.98 4.87
C GLN A 92 5.74 -7.16 4.11
N PHE A 93 5.71 -7.71 2.90
CA PHE A 93 6.91 -7.80 2.07
C PHE A 93 7.46 -6.42 1.73
N PRO A 94 8.80 -6.26 1.77
CA PRO A 94 9.43 -4.99 1.45
C PRO A 94 9.28 -4.68 -0.04
N ILE A 95 9.03 -3.41 -0.34
CA ILE A 95 9.08 -2.87 -1.69
C ILE A 95 10.54 -2.58 -2.06
N LYS A 96 10.94 -3.04 -3.25
CA LYS A 96 12.22 -2.71 -3.87
C LYS A 96 12.09 -1.70 -4.99
N GLU A 97 11.01 -1.82 -5.76
CA GLU A 97 10.78 -0.97 -6.93
C GLU A 97 9.29 -0.73 -7.15
N VAL A 98 8.94 0.52 -7.44
CA VAL A 98 7.60 0.92 -7.87
C VAL A 98 7.71 1.58 -9.24
N SER A 99 7.11 0.95 -10.23
CA SER A 99 6.97 1.53 -11.58
C SER A 99 5.68 2.32 -11.66
N VAL A 100 5.76 3.56 -12.12
CA VAL A 100 4.58 4.40 -12.36
C VAL A 100 4.37 4.57 -13.85
N ASP A 101 3.22 4.11 -14.34
CA ASP A 101 2.82 4.20 -15.75
C ASP A 101 2.01 5.47 -15.96
N LEU A 102 2.55 6.37 -16.77
CA LEU A 102 1.96 7.65 -17.14
C LEU A 102 1.59 7.65 -18.63
N PRO A 103 0.63 8.48 -19.07
CA PRO A 103 0.36 8.68 -20.49
C PRO A 103 1.66 9.06 -21.24
N LYS A 104 1.92 8.39 -22.35
CA LYS A 104 3.20 8.52 -23.10
C LYS A 104 3.54 9.95 -23.49
N TRP A 105 2.54 10.78 -23.78
CA TRP A 105 2.75 12.18 -24.16
C TRP A 105 3.38 13.02 -23.04
N VAL A 106 3.15 12.67 -21.77
CA VAL A 106 3.79 13.33 -20.60
C VAL A 106 5.30 13.17 -20.64
N SER A 107 5.79 12.04 -21.12
CA SER A 107 7.23 11.79 -21.24
C SER A 107 7.90 12.71 -22.26
N GLY A 108 7.14 13.11 -23.32
CA GLY A 108 7.60 14.02 -24.35
C GLY A 108 7.74 15.48 -23.93
N LEU A 109 7.11 15.88 -22.82
CA LEU A 109 7.20 17.24 -22.30
C LEU A 109 8.62 17.57 -21.84
N GLU A 110 8.98 18.84 -21.93
CA GLU A 110 10.27 19.32 -21.43
C GLU A 110 10.43 19.10 -19.92
N LYS A 111 11.68 18.98 -19.45
CA LYS A 111 11.97 18.69 -18.02
C LYS A 111 11.42 19.75 -17.06
N GLY A 112 11.31 20.99 -17.50
CA GLY A 112 10.80 22.14 -16.72
C GLY A 112 9.31 22.38 -16.85
N HIS A 113 8.59 21.59 -17.65
CA HIS A 113 7.17 21.79 -17.90
C HIS A 113 6.35 21.67 -16.59
N TRP A 114 5.45 22.62 -16.35
CA TRP A 114 4.67 22.74 -15.11
C TRP A 114 3.92 21.46 -14.75
N LEU A 115 3.21 20.83 -15.71
CA LEU A 115 2.46 19.59 -15.48
C LEU A 115 3.39 18.44 -15.09
N LYS A 116 4.50 18.31 -15.83
CA LYS A 116 5.50 17.26 -15.53
C LYS A 116 6.06 17.42 -14.12
N SER A 117 6.42 18.65 -13.75
CA SER A 117 6.96 18.96 -12.41
C SER A 117 5.94 18.67 -11.32
N ALA A 118 4.66 19.01 -11.50
CA ALA A 118 3.59 18.76 -10.53
C ALA A 118 3.32 17.26 -10.35
N VAL A 119 3.13 16.51 -11.45
CA VAL A 119 2.84 15.07 -11.40
C VAL A 119 4.04 14.28 -10.84
N PHE A 120 5.26 14.57 -11.29
CA PHE A 120 6.44 13.90 -10.75
C PHE A 120 6.74 14.31 -9.30
N GLY A 121 6.36 15.54 -8.89
CA GLY A 121 6.40 15.98 -7.50
C GLY A 121 5.51 15.13 -6.61
N SER A 122 4.24 14.98 -6.97
CA SER A 122 3.29 14.17 -6.21
C SER A 122 3.70 12.68 -6.15
N ILE A 123 4.23 12.11 -7.25
CA ILE A 123 4.76 10.76 -7.26
C ILE A 123 5.95 10.61 -6.31
N ARG A 124 6.87 11.59 -6.31
CA ARG A 124 8.03 11.58 -5.41
C ARG A 124 7.62 11.68 -3.95
N GLU A 125 6.69 12.57 -3.63
CA GLU A 125 6.14 12.70 -2.27
C GLU A 125 5.44 11.42 -1.81
N ALA A 126 4.65 10.79 -2.67
CA ALA A 126 4.00 9.52 -2.38
C ALA A 126 5.00 8.36 -2.18
N ALA A 127 6.14 8.39 -2.88
CA ALA A 127 7.19 7.38 -2.76
C ALA A 127 8.02 7.52 -1.47
N VAL A 128 8.04 8.72 -0.86
CA VAL A 128 8.78 8.94 0.39
C VAL A 128 8.16 8.12 1.51
N GLY A 129 8.96 7.25 2.11
CA GLY A 129 8.55 6.41 3.23
C GLY A 129 7.89 5.08 2.86
N LEU A 130 7.69 4.78 1.57
CA LEU A 130 7.22 3.48 1.11
C LEU A 130 8.22 2.37 1.46
N LYS A 131 7.82 1.46 2.35
CA LYS A 131 8.64 0.33 2.80
C LYS A 131 8.00 -1.02 2.49
N HIS A 132 6.68 -1.12 2.62
CA HIS A 132 5.93 -2.37 2.52
C HIS A 132 4.83 -2.30 1.46
N MET A 133 4.47 -3.46 0.92
CA MET A 133 3.41 -3.59 -0.10
C MET A 133 2.05 -3.07 0.39
N SER A 134 1.77 -3.16 1.71
CA SER A 134 0.54 -2.61 2.33
C SER A 134 0.37 -1.10 2.13
N GLU A 135 1.46 -0.37 1.94
CA GLU A 135 1.45 1.09 1.80
C GLU A 135 1.16 1.58 0.37
N LEU A 136 1.17 0.67 -0.61
CA LEU A 136 0.97 1.01 -2.03
C LEU A 136 -0.37 1.69 -2.31
N LYS A 137 -1.43 1.24 -1.64
CA LYS A 137 -2.75 1.86 -1.79
C LYS A 137 -2.74 3.30 -1.32
N ASN A 138 -2.18 3.55 -0.14
CA ASN A 138 -2.04 4.91 0.39
C ASN A 138 -1.17 5.80 -0.51
N ALA A 139 -0.13 5.24 -1.12
CA ALA A 139 0.70 5.97 -2.08
C ALA A 139 -0.08 6.31 -3.36
N ALA A 140 -0.86 5.38 -3.89
CA ALA A 140 -1.74 5.62 -5.02
C ALA A 140 -2.79 6.71 -4.71
N ASP A 141 -3.39 6.68 -3.51
CA ASP A 141 -4.34 7.69 -3.05
C ASP A 141 -3.69 9.09 -2.90
N LYS A 142 -2.45 9.16 -2.44
CA LYS A 142 -1.69 10.42 -2.40
C LYS A 142 -1.42 10.97 -3.81
N ILE A 143 -1.08 10.11 -4.77
CA ILE A 143 -0.90 10.54 -6.16
C ILE A 143 -2.23 11.02 -6.75
N ALA A 144 -3.35 10.35 -6.42
CA ALA A 144 -4.70 10.73 -6.86
C ALA A 144 -5.15 12.09 -6.30
N ALA A 145 -4.58 12.54 -5.18
CA ALA A 145 -4.86 13.87 -4.62
C ALA A 145 -4.28 15.03 -5.45
N CYS A 146 -3.41 14.74 -6.43
CA CYS A 146 -2.90 15.76 -7.36
C CYS A 146 -4.03 16.23 -8.29
N GLU A 147 -4.25 17.55 -8.40
CA GLU A 147 -5.32 18.17 -9.18
C GLU A 147 -5.33 17.78 -10.68
N TYR A 148 -4.21 17.32 -11.21
CA TYR A 148 -4.05 16.93 -12.62
C TYR A 148 -4.36 15.44 -12.86
N VAL A 149 -4.48 14.66 -11.80
CA VAL A 149 -4.73 13.22 -11.85
C VAL A 149 -6.22 12.94 -11.75
N SER A 150 -6.76 12.19 -12.71
CA SER A 150 -8.18 11.78 -12.69
C SER A 150 -8.39 10.45 -11.98
N ALA A 151 -7.42 9.53 -12.07
CA ALA A 151 -7.49 8.23 -11.42
C ALA A 151 -6.10 7.60 -11.25
N THR A 152 -5.97 6.78 -10.21
CA THR A 152 -4.82 5.91 -9.98
C THR A 152 -5.29 4.49 -9.75
N ALA A 153 -4.51 3.51 -10.18
CA ALA A 153 -4.79 2.10 -9.93
C ALA A 153 -3.48 1.32 -9.72
N VAL A 154 -3.45 0.45 -8.72
CA VAL A 154 -2.39 -0.54 -8.58
C VAL A 154 -2.68 -1.67 -9.57
N VAL A 155 -1.89 -1.76 -10.64
CA VAL A 155 -2.11 -2.70 -11.75
C VAL A 155 -1.56 -4.07 -11.43
N SER A 156 -0.40 -4.13 -10.79
CA SER A 156 0.24 -5.39 -10.42
C SER A 156 1.12 -5.24 -9.19
N MET A 157 1.22 -6.31 -8.43
CA MET A 157 2.15 -6.46 -7.31
C MET A 157 2.82 -7.83 -7.44
N ASP A 158 4.14 -7.84 -7.45
CA ASP A 158 4.94 -9.06 -7.38
C ASP A 158 5.67 -9.09 -6.05
N MET A 159 5.12 -9.86 -5.13
CA MET A 159 5.64 -9.99 -3.76
C MET A 159 6.96 -10.78 -3.72
N GLY A 160 7.20 -11.66 -4.70
CA GLY A 160 8.44 -12.43 -4.81
C GLY A 160 9.63 -11.57 -5.17
N CYS A 161 9.45 -10.63 -6.10
CA CYS A 161 10.47 -9.69 -6.54
C CYS A 161 10.49 -8.40 -5.73
N GLY A 162 9.41 -8.08 -5.02
CA GLY A 162 9.25 -6.81 -4.31
C GLY A 162 8.93 -5.64 -5.26
N THR A 163 8.28 -5.91 -6.38
CA THR A 163 7.97 -4.90 -7.39
C THR A 163 6.47 -4.63 -7.48
N ALA A 164 6.11 -3.38 -7.76
CA ALA A 164 4.73 -2.99 -7.96
C ALA A 164 4.59 -2.02 -9.14
N LYS A 165 3.41 -1.99 -9.75
CA LYS A 165 3.09 -1.08 -10.84
C LYS A 165 1.82 -0.30 -10.53
N ILE A 166 1.93 1.03 -10.57
CA ILE A 166 0.82 1.97 -10.42
C ILE A 166 0.55 2.61 -11.77
N SER A 167 -0.69 2.58 -12.25
CA SER A 167 -1.13 3.34 -13.43
C SER A 167 -1.73 4.66 -12.95
N VAL A 168 -1.35 5.74 -13.61
CA VAL A 168 -1.85 7.09 -13.34
C VAL A 168 -2.51 7.62 -14.61
N THR A 169 -3.77 8.01 -14.49
CA THR A 169 -4.54 8.62 -15.58
C THR A 169 -4.71 10.11 -15.28
N LEU A 170 -4.39 10.94 -16.24
CA LEU A 170 -4.57 12.38 -16.16
C LEU A 170 -5.92 12.81 -16.74
N HIS A 171 -6.40 14.00 -16.36
CA HIS A 171 -7.61 14.58 -16.95
C HIS A 171 -7.45 14.76 -18.46
N ALA A 172 -8.42 14.31 -19.25
CA ALA A 172 -8.35 14.30 -20.72
C ALA A 172 -8.12 15.71 -21.32
N HIS A 173 -8.72 16.74 -20.73
CA HIS A 173 -8.58 18.12 -21.20
C HIS A 173 -7.13 18.63 -21.15
N LEU A 174 -6.28 18.07 -20.28
CA LEU A 174 -4.88 18.48 -20.15
C LEU A 174 -4.07 18.17 -21.41
N PHE A 175 -4.37 17.07 -22.10
CA PHE A 175 -3.73 16.75 -23.36
C PHE A 175 -3.96 17.84 -24.41
N TYR A 176 -5.23 18.25 -24.58
CA TYR A 176 -5.60 19.28 -25.56
C TYR A 176 -5.05 20.65 -25.18
N LYS A 177 -5.13 21.00 -23.90
CA LYS A 177 -4.56 22.25 -23.38
C LYS A 177 -3.07 22.37 -23.71
N ILE A 178 -2.30 21.32 -23.42
CA ILE A 178 -0.85 21.31 -23.69
C ILE A 178 -0.58 21.32 -25.20
N LEU A 179 -1.35 20.57 -25.98
CA LEU A 179 -1.21 20.58 -27.42
C LEU A 179 -1.43 22.00 -27.99
N GLY A 180 -2.42 22.72 -27.44
CA GLY A 180 -2.63 24.12 -27.77
C GLY A 180 -1.48 25.03 -27.36
N GLU A 181 -0.95 24.87 -26.16
CA GLU A 181 0.23 25.62 -25.65
C GLU A 181 1.47 25.43 -26.54
N GLU A 182 1.75 24.17 -26.96
CA GLU A 182 2.93 23.83 -27.78
C GLU A 182 2.78 24.24 -29.26
N THR A 183 1.55 24.21 -29.78
CA THR A 183 1.31 24.47 -31.21
C THR A 183 0.85 25.91 -31.49
N GLY A 184 0.41 26.63 -30.46
CA GLY A 184 -0.23 27.95 -30.60
C GLY A 184 -1.63 27.90 -31.19
N LEU A 185 -2.26 26.73 -31.26
CA LEU A 185 -3.60 26.52 -31.80
C LEU A 185 -4.62 26.42 -30.67
N GLU A 186 -5.84 26.93 -30.87
CA GLU A 186 -6.94 26.77 -29.91
C GLU A 186 -7.60 25.39 -30.04
N ILE A 187 -7.04 24.39 -29.35
CA ILE A 187 -7.53 22.99 -29.33
C ILE A 187 -8.09 22.68 -27.94
N GLU A 188 -9.41 22.57 -27.82
CA GLU A 188 -10.06 22.28 -26.54
C GLU A 188 -10.48 20.81 -26.41
N ASP A 189 -10.75 20.16 -27.55
CA ASP A 189 -11.24 18.80 -27.63
C ASP A 189 -10.87 18.10 -28.95
N GLU A 190 -11.28 16.84 -29.11
CA GLU A 190 -11.02 16.04 -30.29
C GLU A 190 -11.65 16.61 -31.58
N SER A 191 -12.79 17.30 -31.44
CA SER A 191 -13.50 17.89 -32.59
C SER A 191 -12.74 19.06 -33.22
N LYS A 192 -12.00 19.83 -32.40
CA LYS A 192 -11.15 20.91 -32.87
C LYS A 192 -9.77 20.45 -33.35
N LEU A 193 -9.33 19.27 -32.90
CA LEU A 193 -8.07 18.66 -33.35
C LEU A 193 -8.13 18.22 -34.82
N MET A 194 -9.24 17.58 -35.23
CA MET A 194 -9.39 17.02 -36.57
C MET A 194 -9.24 18.06 -37.72
N PRO A 195 -9.83 19.26 -37.63
CA PRO A 195 -9.62 20.31 -38.65
C PRO A 195 -8.18 20.84 -38.71
N CYS A 196 -7.42 20.76 -37.63
CA CYS A 196 -6.02 21.22 -37.61
C CYS A 196 -5.05 20.22 -38.25
N MET A 197 -5.49 18.99 -38.49
CA MET A 197 -4.68 17.93 -39.11
C MET A 197 -4.88 17.83 -40.64
N ILE A 198 -5.82 18.59 -41.21
CA ILE A 198 -6.12 18.65 -42.65
C ILE A 198 -5.51 19.89 -43.27
#